data_0e22bf89f2573f86ee2e31871783bb93
#
_entry.id   0e22bf89f2573f86ee2e31871783bb93
#
_cell.length_a   1.000
_cell.length_b   1.000
_cell.length_c   1.000
_cell.angle_alpha   90.00
_cell.angle_beta   90.00
_cell.angle_gamma   90.00
#
_symmetry.space_group_name_H-M   'P 1'
#
loop_
_entity.id
_entity.type
_entity.pdbx_description
1 polymer ?
#
loop_
_entity_poly.entity_id
_entity_poly.type
_entity_poly.pdbx_seq_one_letter_code
_entity_poly.pdbx_strand_id
1 'polypeptide(L)'
;MKRKSYIMPIVLLIFSLVVVAFFSIYHRTLNTHNHKNSKEKAISKKLKEMSLEEILNTKATLDFVNSKLNKRENFNLKVNINDLLKVNNINDFSQNFENYNLRLNSKKVKKKLNFYDRKSGALSYFVRQYEIFFEVRNNNELTEYKIVDKNRIENYLFDLQVKGFVGGKLKMLSDDFYFNLNNDFSNLYERIFSNEIQNTYSEDLRIYDYKEKIYFMYNEQYLKLLKDYLSYKGFGLESMDINLCDIDNLKNCSREDFIKNFLLESSEYIKDHKYNIINIDVRNKLYFDLNTEVEIYSNIKIDDSSEIIVTDKSPKIQGVFVNKSNKEKFDFNFEGILFSKNKLKSKYKFLPEVLDLTARFVKISDDFYLEKIQKNDIK
;
A
#
# COMPACT_ATOMS: atom_id res chain seq x y z
N MET A 1 -77.10 -41.32 59.74
CA MET A 1 -75.73 -41.24 59.28
C MET A 1 -75.64 -40.25 58.15
N LYS A 2 -75.07 -39.02 58.36
CA LYS A 2 -74.82 -38.05 57.29
C LYS A 2 -73.52 -38.41 56.59
N ARG A 3 -73.62 -39.01 55.41
CA ARG A 3 -72.41 -39.14 54.53
C ARG A 3 -71.96 -37.75 54.13
N LYS A 4 -70.93 -37.30 54.78
CA LYS A 4 -70.24 -36.06 54.33
C LYS A 4 -69.71 -36.35 52.97
N SER A 5 -70.17 -35.59 51.94
CA SER A 5 -69.75 -35.70 50.59
C SER A 5 -68.28 -35.16 50.45
N TYR A 6 -67.33 -36.07 50.44
CA TYR A 6 -65.92 -35.75 50.16
C TYR A 6 -65.62 -35.59 48.66
N ILE A 7 -66.69 -35.64 47.84
CA ILE A 7 -66.55 -35.60 46.37
C ILE A 7 -66.07 -34.22 45.89
N MET A 8 -66.61 -33.16 46.49
CA MET A 8 -66.31 -31.79 46.08
C MET A 8 -64.85 -31.39 46.31
N PRO A 9 -64.19 -31.68 47.44
CA PRO A 9 -62.76 -31.42 47.61
C PRO A 9 -61.86 -32.21 46.65
N ILE A 10 -62.28 -33.49 46.37
CA ILE A 10 -61.47 -34.31 45.40
C ILE A 10 -61.60 -33.78 43.99
N VAL A 11 -62.80 -33.35 43.57
CA VAL A 11 -62.97 -32.70 42.23
C VAL A 11 -62.17 -31.39 42.10
N LEU A 12 -62.17 -30.55 43.15
CA LEU A 12 -61.36 -29.33 43.18
C LEU A 12 -59.89 -29.63 43.15
N LEU A 13 -59.41 -30.68 43.82
CA LEU A 13 -58.02 -31.09 43.80
C LEU A 13 -57.56 -31.59 42.39
N ILE A 14 -58.41 -32.42 41.78
CA ILE A 14 -58.19 -32.91 40.42
C ILE A 14 -58.18 -31.73 39.44
N PHE A 15 -59.10 -30.78 39.53
CA PHE A 15 -59.19 -29.61 38.68
C PHE A 15 -57.97 -28.73 38.86
N SER A 16 -57.52 -28.49 40.09
CA SER A 16 -56.28 -27.70 40.33
C SER A 16 -55.04 -28.37 39.76
N LEU A 17 -54.89 -29.70 39.83
CA LEU A 17 -53.80 -30.44 39.21
C LEU A 17 -53.83 -30.33 37.68
N VAL A 18 -55.00 -30.42 37.06
CA VAL A 18 -55.18 -30.25 35.62
C VAL A 18 -54.78 -28.82 35.18
N VAL A 19 -55.23 -27.84 35.94
CA VAL A 19 -54.89 -26.43 35.66
C VAL A 19 -53.37 -26.21 35.78
N VAL A 20 -52.73 -26.72 36.83
CA VAL A 20 -51.27 -26.61 37.01
C VAL A 20 -50.53 -27.35 35.91
N ALA A 21 -50.97 -28.55 35.52
CA ALA A 21 -50.40 -29.29 34.41
C ALA A 21 -50.54 -28.53 33.08
N PHE A 22 -51.67 -27.92 32.80
CA PHE A 22 -51.93 -27.12 31.60
C PHE A 22 -51.04 -25.88 31.54
N PHE A 23 -50.92 -25.14 32.64
CA PHE A 23 -50.02 -24.00 32.74
C PHE A 23 -48.58 -24.41 32.57
N SER A 24 -48.14 -25.53 33.12
CA SER A 24 -46.80 -26.06 32.97
C SER A 24 -46.48 -26.40 31.50
N ILE A 25 -47.41 -27.08 30.82
CA ILE A 25 -47.29 -27.41 29.39
C ILE A 25 -47.27 -26.13 28.54
N TYR A 26 -48.17 -25.19 28.81
CA TYR A 26 -48.26 -23.92 28.11
C TYR A 26 -46.97 -23.13 28.26
N HIS A 27 -46.44 -22.95 29.46
CA HIS A 27 -45.17 -22.28 29.72
C HIS A 27 -44.00 -22.97 29.01
N ARG A 28 -43.95 -24.30 29.01
CA ARG A 28 -42.92 -25.07 28.34
C ARG A 28 -42.99 -24.88 26.83
N THR A 29 -44.18 -24.89 26.25
CA THR A 29 -44.38 -24.64 24.81
C THR A 29 -44.01 -23.24 24.43
N LEU A 30 -44.40 -22.24 25.23
CA LEU A 30 -44.07 -20.84 24.99
C LEU A 30 -42.56 -20.59 25.06
N ASN A 31 -41.87 -21.15 26.05
CA ASN A 31 -40.43 -21.06 26.20
C ASN A 31 -39.70 -21.76 25.04
N THR A 32 -40.19 -22.91 24.58
CA THR A 32 -39.62 -23.64 23.43
C THR A 32 -39.80 -22.83 22.14
N HIS A 33 -40.97 -22.22 21.94
CA HIS A 33 -41.26 -21.38 20.80
C HIS A 33 -40.38 -20.12 20.80
N ASN A 34 -40.25 -19.44 21.92
CA ASN A 34 -39.38 -18.26 22.07
C ASN A 34 -37.92 -18.62 21.84
N HIS A 35 -37.47 -19.78 22.31
CA HIS A 35 -36.11 -20.26 22.13
C HIS A 35 -35.83 -20.62 20.65
N LYS A 36 -36.80 -21.23 19.96
CA LYS A 36 -36.72 -21.50 18.52
C LYS A 36 -36.64 -20.21 17.71
N ASN A 37 -37.52 -19.25 17.97
CA ASN A 37 -37.52 -17.95 17.29
C ASN A 37 -36.21 -17.18 17.52
N SER A 38 -35.67 -17.25 18.76
CA SER A 38 -34.40 -16.64 19.09
C SER A 38 -33.22 -17.29 18.30
N LYS A 39 -33.22 -18.63 18.21
CA LYS A 39 -32.21 -19.36 17.41
C LYS A 39 -32.34 -19.06 15.93
N GLU A 40 -33.54 -19.03 15.37
CA GLU A 40 -33.78 -18.70 13.96
C GLU A 40 -33.30 -17.28 13.63
N LYS A 41 -33.59 -16.30 14.49
CA LYS A 41 -33.07 -14.93 14.35
C LYS A 41 -31.54 -14.88 14.40
N ALA A 42 -30.94 -15.62 15.34
CA ALA A 42 -29.47 -15.67 15.45
C ALA A 42 -28.82 -16.33 14.22
N ILE A 43 -29.40 -17.41 13.70
CA ILE A 43 -28.95 -18.09 12.48
C ILE A 43 -29.10 -17.15 11.27
N SER A 44 -30.27 -16.51 11.11
CA SER A 44 -30.51 -15.56 10.03
C SER A 44 -29.53 -14.38 10.06
N LYS A 45 -29.25 -13.84 11.25
CA LYS A 45 -28.23 -12.79 11.43
C LYS A 45 -26.86 -13.27 11.00
N LYS A 46 -26.42 -14.44 11.46
CA LYS A 46 -25.11 -15.02 11.12
C LYS A 46 -24.98 -15.28 9.62
N LEU A 47 -26.04 -15.77 8.98
CA LEU A 47 -26.06 -15.98 7.51
C LEU A 47 -25.91 -14.65 6.74
N LYS A 48 -26.60 -13.58 7.20
CA LYS A 48 -26.46 -12.25 6.59
C LYS A 48 -25.06 -11.69 6.75
N GLU A 49 -24.43 -11.85 7.92
CA GLU A 49 -23.04 -11.43 8.15
C GLU A 49 -22.08 -12.19 7.24
N MET A 50 -22.22 -13.51 7.09
CA MET A 50 -21.40 -14.33 6.21
C MET A 50 -21.58 -13.91 4.73
N SER A 51 -22.82 -13.68 4.29
CA SER A 51 -23.08 -13.21 2.92
C SER A 51 -22.47 -11.84 2.65
N LEU A 52 -22.52 -10.93 3.62
CA LEU A 52 -21.86 -9.62 3.49
C LEU A 52 -20.34 -9.76 3.42
N GLU A 53 -19.76 -10.60 4.26
CA GLU A 53 -18.31 -10.86 4.27
C GLU A 53 -17.84 -11.45 2.93
N GLU A 54 -18.60 -12.37 2.36
CA GLU A 54 -18.35 -12.90 1.01
C GLU A 54 -18.38 -11.79 -0.06
N ILE A 55 -19.41 -10.92 -0.03
CA ILE A 55 -19.53 -9.80 -0.97
C ILE A 55 -18.33 -8.84 -0.83
N LEU A 56 -17.96 -8.50 0.40
CA LEU A 56 -16.84 -7.61 0.65
C LEU A 56 -15.50 -8.20 0.20
N ASN A 57 -15.38 -9.54 0.16
CA ASN A 57 -14.15 -10.25 -0.23
C ASN A 57 -14.07 -10.55 -1.74
N THR A 58 -14.97 -10.02 -2.55
CA THR A 58 -14.95 -10.24 -4.00
C THR A 58 -13.97 -9.30 -4.71
N LYS A 59 -13.48 -9.74 -5.88
CA LYS A 59 -12.68 -8.90 -6.77
C LYS A 59 -13.45 -7.65 -7.23
N ALA A 60 -14.73 -7.78 -7.53
CA ALA A 60 -15.57 -6.67 -7.95
C ALA A 60 -15.68 -5.57 -6.87
N THR A 61 -15.79 -5.96 -5.59
CA THR A 61 -15.73 -5.03 -4.46
C THR A 61 -14.35 -4.40 -4.34
N LEU A 62 -13.28 -5.16 -4.54
CA LEU A 62 -11.91 -4.64 -4.55
C LEU A 62 -11.70 -3.58 -5.63
N ASP A 63 -12.15 -3.84 -6.85
CA ASP A 63 -12.06 -2.88 -7.96
C ASP A 63 -12.85 -1.61 -7.67
N PHE A 64 -14.03 -1.75 -7.05
CA PHE A 64 -14.79 -0.61 -6.55
C PHE A 64 -14.00 0.19 -5.50
N VAL A 65 -13.39 -0.47 -4.52
CA VAL A 65 -12.54 0.18 -3.51
C VAL A 65 -11.36 0.87 -4.19
N ASN A 66 -10.66 0.20 -5.09
CA ASN A 66 -9.52 0.75 -5.81
C ASN A 66 -9.90 1.99 -6.66
N SER A 67 -11.13 2.02 -7.23
CA SER A 67 -11.63 3.19 -7.96
C SER A 67 -11.84 4.42 -7.07
N LYS A 68 -12.05 4.23 -5.76
CA LYS A 68 -12.22 5.30 -4.76
C LYS A 68 -10.91 5.72 -4.11
N LEU A 69 -9.85 4.94 -4.26
CA LEU A 69 -8.52 5.19 -3.69
C LEU A 69 -7.69 6.14 -4.56
N ASN A 70 -8.19 7.34 -4.86
CA ASN A 70 -7.48 8.30 -5.70
C ASN A 70 -6.25 8.92 -5.02
N LYS A 71 -6.24 9.01 -3.69
CA LYS A 71 -5.12 9.51 -2.88
C LYS A 71 -5.10 8.76 -1.55
N ARG A 72 -3.92 8.45 -1.05
CA ARG A 72 -3.76 7.86 0.27
C ARG A 72 -3.76 8.96 1.34
N GLU A 73 -4.90 9.51 1.56
CA GLU A 73 -5.20 10.38 2.69
C GLU A 73 -6.15 9.65 3.65
N ASN A 74 -6.26 10.14 4.87
CA ASN A 74 -7.33 9.69 5.75
C ASN A 74 -8.66 10.05 5.09
N PHE A 75 -9.45 9.06 4.78
CA PHE A 75 -10.78 9.27 4.20
C PHE A 75 -11.84 8.50 4.97
N ASN A 76 -13.07 8.97 4.84
CA ASN A 76 -14.27 8.34 5.39
C ASN A 76 -15.38 8.51 4.36
N LEU A 77 -15.62 7.46 3.59
CA LEU A 77 -16.60 7.47 2.51
C LEU A 77 -17.80 6.61 2.88
N LYS A 78 -18.99 7.17 2.80
CA LYS A 78 -20.21 6.39 2.88
C LYS A 78 -20.36 5.59 1.58
N VAL A 79 -20.48 4.28 1.72
CA VAL A 79 -20.68 3.35 0.60
C VAL A 79 -22.13 2.88 0.63
N ASN A 80 -22.81 3.02 -0.51
CA ASN A 80 -24.14 2.44 -0.63
C ASN A 80 -23.98 0.92 -0.88
N ILE A 81 -24.59 0.11 -0.03
CA ILE A 81 -24.53 -1.34 -0.16
C ILE A 81 -25.13 -1.81 -1.49
N ASN A 82 -26.14 -1.08 -2.01
CA ASN A 82 -26.73 -1.38 -3.31
C ASN A 82 -25.73 -1.20 -4.46
N ASP A 83 -24.77 -0.29 -4.34
CA ASP A 83 -23.73 -0.14 -5.34
C ASP A 83 -22.78 -1.35 -5.34
N LEU A 84 -22.45 -1.88 -4.16
CA LEU A 84 -21.68 -3.11 -4.05
C LEU A 84 -22.43 -4.33 -4.56
N LEU A 85 -23.73 -4.43 -4.29
CA LEU A 85 -24.57 -5.53 -4.81
C LEU A 85 -24.62 -5.49 -6.34
N LYS A 86 -24.80 -4.31 -6.93
CA LYS A 86 -24.81 -4.14 -8.40
C LYS A 86 -23.48 -4.53 -9.03
N VAL A 87 -22.36 -4.08 -8.45
CA VAL A 87 -21.03 -4.40 -8.96
C VAL A 87 -20.76 -5.91 -8.91
N ASN A 88 -21.34 -6.60 -7.92
CA ASN A 88 -21.27 -8.06 -7.77
C ASN A 88 -22.37 -8.82 -8.54
N ASN A 89 -23.21 -8.13 -9.37
CA ASN A 89 -24.35 -8.72 -10.10
C ASN A 89 -25.40 -9.41 -9.21
N ILE A 90 -25.58 -8.89 -7.99
CA ILE A 90 -26.52 -9.43 -6.99
C ILE A 90 -27.71 -8.48 -6.91
N ASN A 91 -28.76 -8.73 -7.70
CA ASN A 91 -29.91 -7.81 -7.78
C ASN A 91 -31.01 -8.08 -6.75
N ASP A 92 -31.14 -9.31 -6.27
CA ASP A 92 -32.33 -9.77 -5.51
C ASP A 92 -32.17 -9.66 -3.98
N PHE A 93 -31.03 -9.21 -3.46
CA PHE A 93 -30.73 -9.24 -2.03
C PHE A 93 -30.78 -7.88 -1.31
N SER A 94 -31.17 -6.81 -1.98
CA SER A 94 -31.17 -5.45 -1.40
C SER A 94 -32.00 -5.32 -0.12
N GLN A 95 -33.13 -5.98 -0.03
CA GLN A 95 -34.03 -5.97 1.14
C GLN A 95 -33.38 -6.59 2.39
N ASN A 96 -32.42 -7.49 2.21
CA ASN A 96 -31.75 -8.15 3.35
C ASN A 96 -30.77 -7.23 4.09
N PHE A 97 -30.36 -6.11 3.49
CA PHE A 97 -29.33 -5.21 4.01
C PHE A 97 -29.84 -3.77 4.26
N GLU A 98 -31.14 -3.54 4.29
CA GLU A 98 -31.74 -2.21 4.47
C GLU A 98 -31.26 -1.49 5.75
N ASN A 99 -30.95 -2.23 6.80
CA ASN A 99 -30.50 -1.68 8.08
C ASN A 99 -28.97 -1.59 8.21
N TYR A 100 -28.23 -1.92 7.13
CA TYR A 100 -26.77 -1.88 7.14
C TYR A 100 -26.28 -0.55 6.59
N ASN A 101 -25.46 0.14 7.39
CA ASN A 101 -24.70 1.29 6.95
C ASN A 101 -23.25 0.89 6.76
N LEU A 102 -22.74 1.05 5.55
CA LEU A 102 -21.39 0.72 5.19
C LEU A 102 -20.55 2.00 4.96
N ARG A 103 -19.36 2.02 5.55
CA ARG A 103 -18.37 3.07 5.31
C ARG A 103 -17.04 2.45 4.96
N LEU A 104 -16.34 3.08 4.03
CA LEU A 104 -14.96 2.78 3.70
C LEU A 104 -14.06 3.84 4.35
N ASN A 105 -13.23 3.42 5.28
CA ASN A 105 -12.37 4.30 6.06
C ASN A 105 -10.90 3.96 5.80
N SER A 106 -10.04 4.95 5.79
CA SER A 106 -8.60 4.74 5.91
C SER A 106 -8.05 5.39 7.16
N LYS A 107 -7.16 4.69 7.84
CA LYS A 107 -6.45 5.18 9.02
C LYS A 107 -4.96 5.08 8.79
N LYS A 108 -4.24 6.16 9.09
CA LYS A 108 -2.78 6.14 9.11
C LYS A 108 -2.32 5.52 10.43
N VAL A 109 -1.68 4.37 10.35
CA VAL A 109 -1.15 3.63 11.49
C VAL A 109 0.36 3.65 11.46
N LYS A 110 0.98 3.91 12.61
CA LYS A 110 2.43 3.90 12.79
C LYS A 110 2.83 2.55 13.39
N LYS A 111 3.56 1.74 12.65
CA LYS A 111 4.06 0.45 13.11
C LYS A 111 5.56 0.49 13.35
N LYS A 112 6.02 -0.19 14.39
CA LYS A 112 7.43 -0.30 14.75
C LYS A 112 8.05 -1.48 14.01
N LEU A 113 9.13 -1.22 13.28
CA LEU A 113 9.98 -2.21 12.64
C LEU A 113 11.35 -2.19 13.31
N ASN A 114 11.79 -3.34 13.85
CA ASN A 114 13.09 -3.44 14.50
C ASN A 114 14.11 -4.04 13.52
N PHE A 115 15.31 -3.46 13.46
CA PHE A 115 16.41 -4.01 12.71
C PHE A 115 17.75 -3.78 13.44
N TYR A 116 18.79 -4.42 12.93
CA TYR A 116 20.12 -4.39 13.51
C TYR A 116 21.07 -3.66 12.57
N ASP A 117 21.63 -2.57 13.07
CA ASP A 117 22.73 -1.85 12.44
C ASP A 117 24.05 -2.33 13.04
N ARG A 118 25.03 -2.65 12.22
CA ARG A 118 26.35 -3.15 12.69
C ARG A 118 27.10 -2.13 13.55
N LYS A 119 26.89 -0.84 13.35
CA LYS A 119 27.56 0.23 14.08
C LYS A 119 26.80 0.63 15.35
N SER A 120 25.49 0.81 15.22
CA SER A 120 24.62 1.36 16.27
C SER A 120 23.90 0.29 17.07
N GLY A 121 23.99 -1.00 16.68
CA GLY A 121 23.29 -2.10 17.33
C GLY A 121 21.81 -2.16 16.95
N ALA A 122 20.94 -2.45 17.92
CA ALA A 122 19.51 -2.59 17.68
C ALA A 122 18.85 -1.23 17.49
N LEU A 123 18.26 -1.02 16.33
CA LEU A 123 17.51 0.18 15.97
C LEU A 123 16.03 -0.14 15.74
N SER A 124 15.19 0.88 15.91
CA SER A 124 13.76 0.76 15.66
C SER A 124 13.33 1.89 14.75
N TYR A 125 12.71 1.53 13.63
CA TYR A 125 12.11 2.47 12.71
C TYR A 125 10.59 2.39 12.77
N PHE A 126 9.95 3.48 12.40
CA PHE A 126 8.50 3.55 12.37
C PHE A 126 8.05 3.71 10.92
N VAL A 127 7.44 2.66 10.41
CA VAL A 127 6.79 2.69 9.11
C VAL A 127 5.35 3.13 9.29
N ARG A 128 4.94 4.14 8.54
CA ARG A 128 3.55 4.61 8.50
C ARG A 128 2.83 3.87 7.40
N GLN A 129 1.75 3.20 7.75
CA GLN A 129 0.92 2.44 6.83
C GLN A 129 -0.50 2.99 6.84
N TYR A 130 -1.12 3.10 5.66
CA TYR A 130 -2.55 3.36 5.58
C TYR A 130 -3.28 2.02 5.60
N GLU A 131 -4.03 1.79 6.66
CA GLU A 131 -4.91 0.65 6.78
C GLU A 131 -6.30 1.05 6.31
N ILE A 132 -6.93 0.19 5.51
CA ILE A 132 -8.25 0.41 4.92
C ILE A 132 -9.24 -0.53 5.58
N PHE A 133 -10.39 0.01 5.95
CA PHE A 133 -11.42 -0.73 6.68
C PHE A 133 -12.78 -0.54 6.04
N PHE A 134 -13.56 -1.60 5.99
CA PHE A 134 -15.00 -1.49 5.91
C PHE A 134 -15.57 -1.40 7.33
N GLU A 135 -16.25 -0.32 7.63
CA GLU A 135 -17.03 -0.15 8.86
C GLU A 135 -18.48 -0.48 8.54
N VAL A 136 -18.98 -1.54 9.12
CA VAL A 136 -20.36 -2.03 8.95
C VAL A 136 -21.13 -1.76 10.20
N ARG A 137 -22.17 -0.96 10.12
CA ARG A 137 -23.13 -0.73 11.21
C ARG A 137 -24.45 -1.38 10.90
N ASN A 138 -24.90 -2.24 11.80
CA ASN A 138 -26.23 -2.81 11.79
C ASN A 138 -26.90 -2.49 13.12
N ASN A 139 -27.85 -1.55 13.10
CA ASN A 139 -28.46 -0.97 14.30
C ASN A 139 -27.37 -0.43 15.26
N ASN A 140 -27.23 -1.02 16.46
CA ASN A 140 -26.25 -0.61 17.48
C ASN A 140 -24.93 -1.40 17.42
N GLU A 141 -24.78 -2.33 16.49
CA GLU A 141 -23.58 -3.15 16.36
C GLU A 141 -22.65 -2.56 15.30
N LEU A 142 -21.38 -2.44 15.66
CA LEU A 142 -20.31 -1.98 14.77
C LEU A 142 -19.32 -3.12 14.55
N THR A 143 -19.15 -3.51 13.31
CA THR A 143 -18.12 -4.46 12.88
C THR A 143 -17.15 -3.77 11.93
N GLU A 144 -15.86 -3.89 12.17
CA GLU A 144 -14.83 -3.41 11.27
C GLU A 144 -14.18 -4.60 10.56
N TYR A 145 -14.02 -4.51 9.24
CA TYR A 145 -13.26 -5.46 8.42
C TYR A 145 -12.07 -4.74 7.84
N LYS A 146 -10.87 -5.13 8.25
CA LYS A 146 -9.63 -4.60 7.70
C LYS A 146 -9.30 -5.32 6.41
N ILE A 147 -8.97 -4.55 5.36
CA ILE A 147 -8.46 -5.09 4.12
C ILE A 147 -6.96 -5.29 4.26
N VAL A 148 -6.50 -6.54 4.23
CA VAL A 148 -5.09 -6.90 4.32
C VAL A 148 -4.59 -7.32 2.94
N ASP A 149 -3.77 -6.49 2.34
CA ASP A 149 -3.09 -6.76 1.07
C ASP A 149 -1.78 -7.51 1.37
N LYS A 150 -1.67 -8.77 0.93
CA LYS A 150 -0.49 -9.62 1.17
C LYS A 150 0.73 -9.17 0.37
N ASN A 151 0.52 -8.49 -0.76
CA ASN A 151 1.58 -8.05 -1.67
C ASN A 151 2.12 -6.65 -1.32
N ARG A 152 2.05 -6.25 -0.05
CA ARG A 152 2.68 -5.03 0.44
C ARG A 152 4.05 -5.33 1.04
N ILE A 153 5.03 -4.53 0.65
CA ILE A 153 6.42 -4.65 1.19
C ILE A 153 6.40 -4.52 2.71
N GLU A 154 5.61 -3.58 3.25
CA GLU A 154 5.49 -3.37 4.69
C GLU A 154 4.98 -4.62 5.41
N ASN A 155 3.92 -5.24 4.90
CA ASN A 155 3.36 -6.45 5.49
C ASN A 155 4.37 -7.60 5.45
N TYR A 156 5.08 -7.75 4.33
CA TYR A 156 6.14 -8.75 4.22
C TYR A 156 7.27 -8.54 5.25
N LEU A 157 7.71 -7.29 5.46
CA LEU A 157 8.75 -6.97 6.45
C LEU A 157 8.28 -7.27 7.88
N PHE A 158 7.03 -6.96 8.21
CA PHE A 158 6.46 -7.29 9.53
C PHE A 158 6.34 -8.80 9.72
N ASP A 159 5.90 -9.53 8.70
CA ASP A 159 5.82 -11.00 8.73
C ASP A 159 7.19 -11.65 8.90
N LEU A 160 8.22 -11.12 8.27
CA LEU A 160 9.60 -11.58 8.46
C LEU A 160 10.04 -11.43 9.93
N GLN A 161 9.69 -10.33 10.57
CA GLN A 161 10.00 -10.13 11.99
C GLN A 161 9.29 -11.13 12.89
N VAL A 162 8.01 -11.38 12.65
CA VAL A 162 7.21 -12.34 13.42
C VAL A 162 7.71 -13.77 13.23
N LYS A 163 7.95 -14.20 11.98
CA LYS A 163 8.47 -15.54 11.67
C LYS A 163 9.92 -15.76 12.12
N GLY A 164 10.66 -14.66 12.28
CA GLY A 164 12.06 -14.68 12.74
C GLY A 164 12.22 -14.92 14.24
N PHE A 165 11.15 -15.18 14.97
CA PHE A 165 11.20 -15.49 16.41
C PHE A 165 11.60 -16.96 16.60
N VAL A 166 12.90 -17.26 16.58
CA VAL A 166 13.43 -18.60 16.81
C VAL A 166 14.15 -18.62 18.15
N GLY A 167 13.74 -19.52 19.03
CA GLY A 167 14.40 -19.74 20.32
C GLY A 167 14.31 -18.56 21.29
N GLY A 168 13.21 -17.78 21.27
CA GLY A 168 13.01 -16.66 22.20
C GLY A 168 13.76 -15.37 21.84
N LYS A 169 14.48 -15.34 20.71
CA LYS A 169 15.16 -14.13 20.23
C LYS A 169 14.48 -13.55 18.99
N LEU A 170 14.17 -12.26 19.03
CA LEU A 170 13.64 -11.54 17.87
C LEU A 170 14.72 -11.51 16.77
N LYS A 171 14.41 -12.05 15.58
CA LYS A 171 15.27 -11.89 14.41
C LYS A 171 15.15 -10.45 13.94
N MET A 172 16.22 -9.71 13.98
CA MET A 172 16.29 -8.34 13.49
C MET A 172 16.75 -8.33 12.03
N LEU A 173 16.19 -7.42 11.25
CA LEU A 173 16.68 -7.13 9.91
C LEU A 173 18.01 -6.37 10.03
N SER A 174 19.00 -6.71 9.21
CA SER A 174 20.29 -5.98 9.22
C SER A 174 20.19 -4.67 8.44
N ASP A 175 21.12 -3.75 8.72
CA ASP A 175 21.28 -2.47 8.01
C ASP A 175 21.61 -2.61 6.52
N ASP A 176 22.06 -3.80 6.11
CA ASP A 176 22.34 -4.20 4.74
C ASP A 176 21.33 -5.24 4.21
N PHE A 177 20.13 -5.31 4.81
CA PHE A 177 19.08 -6.21 4.36
C PHE A 177 18.61 -5.85 2.95
N TYR A 178 18.45 -6.84 2.10
CA TYR A 178 17.87 -6.72 0.76
C TYR A 178 17.01 -7.92 0.42
N PHE A 179 16.08 -7.72 -0.51
CA PHE A 179 15.27 -8.79 -1.09
C PHE A 179 16.06 -9.46 -2.20
N ASN A 180 16.39 -10.74 -2.03
CA ASN A 180 17.11 -11.47 -3.05
C ASN A 180 16.17 -11.89 -4.18
N LEU A 181 16.37 -11.35 -5.40
CA LEU A 181 15.54 -11.61 -6.58
C LEU A 181 15.63 -13.03 -7.13
N ASN A 182 16.49 -13.89 -6.59
CA ASN A 182 16.42 -15.32 -6.88
C ASN A 182 15.16 -15.97 -6.28
N ASN A 183 14.48 -15.30 -5.35
CA ASN A 183 13.14 -15.60 -4.91
C ASN A 183 12.15 -14.73 -5.68
N ASP A 184 10.93 -15.22 -5.86
CA ASP A 184 9.89 -14.43 -6.53
C ASP A 184 9.31 -13.34 -5.61
N PHE A 185 9.75 -12.12 -5.82
CA PHE A 185 9.24 -10.90 -5.18
C PHE A 185 8.60 -9.93 -6.17
N SER A 186 8.31 -10.37 -7.39
CA SER A 186 7.74 -9.53 -8.45
C SER A 186 6.45 -8.83 -7.98
N ASN A 187 5.57 -9.55 -7.30
CA ASN A 187 4.31 -9.03 -6.77
C ASN A 187 4.50 -7.88 -5.76
N LEU A 188 5.66 -7.76 -5.10
CA LEU A 188 5.92 -6.71 -4.13
C LEU A 188 6.32 -5.39 -4.79
N TYR A 189 7.09 -5.42 -5.89
CA TYR A 189 7.65 -4.20 -6.48
C TYR A 189 7.07 -3.81 -7.84
N GLU A 190 6.58 -4.74 -8.68
CA GLU A 190 6.07 -4.38 -10.03
C GLU A 190 4.94 -3.34 -9.98
N ARG A 191 4.14 -3.37 -8.93
CA ARG A 191 3.06 -2.40 -8.72
C ARG A 191 3.56 -0.97 -8.49
N ILE A 192 4.78 -0.80 -7.99
CA ILE A 192 5.39 0.53 -7.79
C ILE A 192 5.67 1.18 -9.14
N PHE A 193 5.99 0.37 -10.15
CA PHE A 193 6.34 0.80 -11.50
C PHE A 193 5.17 0.73 -12.50
N SER A 194 3.95 0.40 -12.04
CA SER A 194 2.77 0.43 -12.90
C SER A 194 2.35 1.87 -13.18
N ASN A 195 2.11 2.21 -14.45
CA ASN A 195 1.71 3.56 -14.91
C ASN A 195 0.37 4.06 -14.30
N GLU A 196 -0.39 3.19 -13.64
CA GLU A 196 -1.69 3.53 -13.06
C GLU A 196 -1.61 4.39 -11.79
N ILE A 197 -0.44 4.52 -11.18
CA ILE A 197 -0.33 4.98 -9.78
C ILE A 197 0.52 6.24 -9.62
N GLN A 198 1.60 6.35 -10.39
CA GLN A 198 2.50 7.51 -10.40
C GLN A 198 3.08 7.70 -11.79
N ASN A 199 3.63 8.89 -12.05
CA ASN A 199 4.38 9.11 -13.28
C ASN A 199 5.56 8.13 -13.33
N THR A 200 5.45 7.11 -14.18
CA THR A 200 6.52 6.15 -14.43
C THR A 200 7.13 6.47 -15.77
N TYR A 201 8.42 6.76 -15.76
CA TYR A 201 9.22 7.08 -16.94
C TYR A 201 9.96 5.81 -17.36
N SER A 202 9.81 5.40 -18.61
CA SER A 202 10.40 4.18 -19.16
C SER A 202 11.31 4.43 -20.37
N GLU A 203 11.72 5.66 -20.57
CA GLU A 203 12.65 6.10 -21.62
C GLU A 203 13.97 6.55 -21.01
N ASP A 204 14.97 6.81 -21.84
CA ASP A 204 16.23 7.41 -21.42
C ASP A 204 15.97 8.78 -20.79
N LEU A 205 16.39 8.91 -19.54
CA LEU A 205 16.11 10.06 -18.72
C LEU A 205 17.41 10.73 -18.27
N ARG A 206 17.36 12.04 -18.16
CA ARG A 206 18.45 12.86 -17.63
C ARG A 206 17.94 13.69 -16.45
N ILE A 207 18.67 13.59 -15.33
CA ILE A 207 18.38 14.33 -14.10
C ILE A 207 19.56 15.27 -13.85
N TYR A 208 19.28 16.55 -13.60
CA TYR A 208 20.31 17.54 -13.32
C TYR A 208 19.84 18.53 -12.25
N ASP A 209 20.81 19.21 -11.63
CA ASP A 209 20.55 20.25 -10.64
C ASP A 209 20.86 21.65 -11.16
N TYR A 210 20.05 22.62 -10.72
CA TYR A 210 20.32 24.03 -10.92
C TYR A 210 19.75 24.85 -9.75
N LYS A 211 20.59 25.63 -9.08
CA LYS A 211 20.20 26.46 -7.92
C LYS A 211 19.40 25.68 -6.89
N GLU A 212 19.96 24.56 -6.44
CA GLU A 212 19.37 23.64 -5.42
C GLU A 212 18.05 22.98 -5.85
N LYS A 213 17.65 23.12 -7.09
CA LYS A 213 16.46 22.47 -7.64
C LYS A 213 16.85 21.34 -8.55
N ILE A 214 16.01 20.29 -8.54
CA ILE A 214 16.20 19.10 -9.36
C ILE A 214 15.23 19.14 -10.52
N TYR A 215 15.76 18.92 -11.71
CA TYR A 215 15.05 18.89 -12.97
C TYR A 215 15.27 17.56 -13.66
N PHE A 216 14.32 17.17 -14.49
CA PHE A 216 14.47 16.01 -15.35
C PHE A 216 13.87 16.26 -16.72
N MET A 217 14.37 15.55 -17.70
CA MET A 217 13.88 15.55 -19.07
C MET A 217 14.26 14.26 -19.78
N TYR A 218 13.61 13.99 -20.89
CA TYR A 218 13.99 12.90 -21.78
C TYR A 218 15.33 13.20 -22.47
N ASN A 219 16.18 12.20 -22.58
CA ASN A 219 17.51 12.37 -23.13
C ASN A 219 17.50 12.83 -24.60
N GLU A 220 16.55 12.39 -25.42
CA GLU A 220 16.38 12.86 -26.79
C GLU A 220 16.08 14.36 -26.86
N GLN A 221 15.21 14.84 -25.98
CA GLN A 221 14.90 16.28 -25.89
C GLN A 221 16.12 17.07 -25.42
N TYR A 222 16.85 16.56 -24.45
CA TYR A 222 18.12 17.15 -24.02
C TYR A 222 19.13 17.30 -25.17
N LEU A 223 19.36 16.21 -25.92
CA LEU A 223 20.29 16.22 -27.05
C LEU A 223 19.87 17.20 -28.13
N LYS A 224 18.58 17.35 -28.39
CA LYS A 224 18.06 18.36 -29.32
C LYS A 224 18.40 19.76 -28.85
N LEU A 225 18.09 20.11 -27.62
CA LEU A 225 18.37 21.42 -27.04
C LEU A 225 19.87 21.72 -27.00
N LEU A 226 20.70 20.72 -26.71
CA LEU A 226 22.13 20.83 -26.73
C LEU A 226 22.64 21.16 -28.15
N LYS A 227 22.10 20.48 -29.17
CA LYS A 227 22.41 20.79 -30.59
C LYS A 227 22.03 22.23 -30.94
N ASP A 228 20.85 22.66 -30.55
CA ASP A 228 20.36 24.01 -30.82
C ASP A 228 21.26 25.06 -30.14
N TYR A 229 21.66 24.81 -28.89
CA TYR A 229 22.58 25.67 -28.15
C TYR A 229 23.98 25.75 -28.81
N LEU A 230 24.54 24.60 -29.15
CA LEU A 230 25.86 24.55 -29.79
C LEU A 230 25.85 25.23 -31.18
N SER A 231 24.79 25.02 -31.94
CA SER A 231 24.57 25.71 -33.20
C SER A 231 24.45 27.22 -33.01
N TYR A 232 23.71 27.68 -32.04
CA TYR A 232 23.61 29.08 -31.66
C TYR A 232 24.95 29.68 -31.26
N LYS A 233 25.83 28.92 -30.61
CA LYS A 233 27.20 29.33 -30.27
C LYS A 233 28.22 29.18 -31.43
N GLY A 234 27.76 28.72 -32.60
CA GLY A 234 28.60 28.61 -33.80
C GLY A 234 29.45 27.33 -33.92
N PHE A 235 29.07 26.27 -33.15
CA PHE A 235 29.73 24.97 -33.26
C PHE A 235 29.05 24.08 -34.31
N GLY A 236 29.88 23.35 -35.09
CA GLY A 236 29.36 22.34 -36.02
C GLY A 236 28.85 21.11 -35.30
N LEU A 237 27.83 20.47 -35.88
CA LEU A 237 27.04 19.37 -35.24
C LEU A 237 27.73 17.99 -35.31
N GLU A 238 28.98 17.89 -35.73
CA GLU A 238 29.62 16.60 -36.03
C GLU A 238 30.14 15.80 -34.82
N SER A 239 30.30 16.43 -33.65
CA SER A 239 30.83 15.76 -32.44
C SER A 239 29.79 15.72 -31.31
N MET A 240 29.09 14.62 -31.16
CA MET A 240 27.84 14.61 -30.41
C MET A 240 27.80 13.73 -29.16
N ASP A 241 28.92 13.40 -28.57
CA ASP A 241 29.02 12.78 -27.26
C ASP A 241 29.36 13.78 -26.14
N ILE A 242 28.89 15.02 -26.27
CA ILE A 242 29.17 16.06 -25.28
C ILE A 242 28.16 15.92 -24.14
N ASN A 243 28.68 15.70 -22.95
CA ASN A 243 27.90 15.73 -21.71
C ASN A 243 27.71 17.18 -21.24
N LEU A 244 26.72 17.41 -20.39
CA LEU A 244 26.45 18.72 -19.79
C LEU A 244 27.70 19.28 -19.06
N CYS A 245 28.45 18.42 -18.39
CA CYS A 245 29.68 18.77 -17.68
C CYS A 245 30.84 19.17 -18.62
N ASP A 246 30.80 18.74 -19.88
CA ASP A 246 31.85 19.05 -20.86
C ASP A 246 31.65 20.41 -21.52
N ILE A 247 30.46 21.02 -21.40
CA ILE A 247 30.15 22.30 -22.06
C ILE A 247 31.10 23.40 -21.60
N ASP A 248 31.47 23.45 -20.33
CA ASP A 248 32.36 24.47 -19.77
C ASP A 248 33.79 24.38 -20.36
N ASN A 249 34.14 23.22 -20.93
CA ASN A 249 35.40 23.04 -21.60
C ASN A 249 35.41 23.57 -23.05
N LEU A 250 34.21 23.88 -23.58
CA LEU A 250 34.07 24.42 -24.92
C LEU A 250 34.25 25.94 -24.92
N LYS A 251 35.06 26.43 -25.84
CA LYS A 251 35.28 27.88 -26.00
C LYS A 251 33.96 28.61 -26.26
N ASN A 252 33.65 29.62 -25.45
CA ASN A 252 32.43 30.42 -25.50
C ASN A 252 31.13 29.68 -25.13
N CYS A 253 31.21 28.54 -24.49
CA CYS A 253 30.07 27.83 -23.93
C CYS A 253 30.14 27.87 -22.40
N SER A 254 28.98 27.95 -21.75
CA SER A 254 28.83 27.87 -20.32
C SER A 254 27.66 26.96 -20.00
N ARG A 255 27.88 26.04 -19.08
CA ARG A 255 26.82 25.16 -18.57
C ARG A 255 25.65 25.97 -17.99
N GLU A 256 25.97 27.03 -17.24
CA GLU A 256 24.95 27.90 -16.65
C GLU A 256 24.11 28.60 -17.72
N ASP A 257 24.74 29.10 -18.76
CA ASP A 257 24.09 29.76 -19.90
C ASP A 257 23.18 28.80 -20.66
N PHE A 258 23.64 27.57 -20.90
CA PHE A 258 22.84 26.52 -21.53
C PHE A 258 21.63 26.15 -20.69
N ILE A 259 21.82 25.90 -19.39
CA ILE A 259 20.69 25.56 -18.48
C ILE A 259 19.68 26.69 -18.46
N LYS A 260 20.15 27.93 -18.25
CA LYS A 260 19.26 29.08 -18.07
C LYS A 260 18.45 29.41 -19.32
N ASN A 261 19.08 29.36 -20.50
CA ASN A 261 18.43 29.86 -21.71
C ASN A 261 17.79 28.78 -22.58
N PHE A 262 18.09 27.51 -22.36
CA PHE A 262 17.61 26.41 -23.20
C PHE A 262 16.96 25.27 -22.43
N LEU A 263 17.49 24.86 -21.26
CA LEU A 263 16.98 23.70 -20.55
C LEU A 263 15.77 24.02 -19.67
N LEU A 264 15.79 25.11 -18.90
CA LEU A 264 14.79 25.36 -17.86
C LEU A 264 13.36 25.47 -18.38
N GLU A 265 13.16 26.06 -19.56
CA GLU A 265 11.81 26.20 -20.14
C GLU A 265 11.21 24.87 -20.59
N SER A 266 12.08 23.92 -20.96
CA SER A 266 11.67 22.62 -21.52
C SER A 266 11.71 21.47 -20.52
N SER A 267 12.22 21.73 -19.30
CA SER A 267 12.41 20.68 -18.29
C SER A 267 11.27 20.67 -17.28
N GLU A 268 10.99 19.47 -16.78
CA GLU A 268 10.09 19.32 -15.66
C GLU A 268 10.84 19.54 -14.34
N TYR A 269 10.37 20.47 -13.54
CA TYR A 269 10.86 20.70 -12.19
C TYR A 269 10.21 19.73 -11.22
N ILE A 270 11.02 18.97 -10.48
CA ILE A 270 10.54 18.08 -9.43
C ILE A 270 10.24 18.93 -8.17
N LYS A 271 9.06 19.52 -8.15
CA LYS A 271 8.59 20.28 -6.98
C LYS A 271 8.32 19.31 -5.83
N ASP A 272 8.87 19.68 -4.65
CA ASP A 272 8.68 18.88 -3.43
C ASP A 272 8.99 17.39 -3.65
N HIS A 273 10.13 17.09 -4.30
CA HIS A 273 10.55 15.74 -4.69
C HIS A 273 10.48 14.71 -3.56
N LYS A 274 10.59 15.16 -2.31
CA LYS A 274 10.36 14.31 -1.13
C LYS A 274 8.94 13.75 -1.04
N TYR A 275 7.95 14.47 -1.57
CA TYR A 275 6.54 14.07 -1.52
C TYR A 275 6.02 13.57 -2.86
N ASN A 276 6.71 13.90 -3.95
CA ASN A 276 6.37 13.54 -5.32
C ASN A 276 7.47 12.65 -5.90
N ILE A 277 7.55 11.41 -5.39
CA ILE A 277 8.48 10.42 -5.89
C ILE A 277 8.17 10.11 -7.35
N ILE A 278 9.20 10.11 -8.17
CA ILE A 278 9.13 9.62 -9.54
C ILE A 278 9.55 8.16 -9.61
N ASN A 279 8.88 7.38 -10.47
CA ASN A 279 9.25 6.01 -10.77
C ASN A 279 10.01 6.00 -12.10
N ILE A 280 11.17 5.37 -12.12
CA ILE A 280 12.01 5.28 -13.31
C ILE A 280 12.25 3.80 -13.62
N ASP A 281 11.65 3.31 -14.70
CA ASP A 281 11.92 1.99 -15.26
C ASP A 281 12.97 2.15 -16.36
N VAL A 282 14.24 2.03 -16.01
CA VAL A 282 15.36 2.31 -16.91
C VAL A 282 15.47 1.21 -17.95
N ARG A 283 15.16 1.52 -19.19
CA ARG A 283 15.27 0.57 -20.30
C ARG A 283 16.63 0.58 -20.96
N ASN A 284 17.26 1.75 -21.04
CA ASN A 284 18.57 1.91 -21.66
C ASN A 284 19.47 2.73 -20.74
N LYS A 285 19.31 4.07 -20.66
CA LYS A 285 20.21 4.93 -19.89
C LYS A 285 19.50 5.91 -18.96
N LEU A 286 20.03 6.05 -17.75
CA LEU A 286 19.66 7.08 -16.78
C LEU A 286 20.92 7.91 -16.49
N TYR A 287 20.85 9.21 -16.73
CA TYR A 287 21.95 10.13 -16.50
C TYR A 287 21.70 10.98 -15.25
N PHE A 288 22.71 11.10 -14.40
CA PHE A 288 22.78 12.05 -13.31
C PHE A 288 23.86 13.06 -13.58
N ASP A 289 23.48 14.24 -14.10
CA ASP A 289 24.37 15.36 -14.41
C ASP A 289 24.32 16.38 -13.27
N LEU A 290 24.95 16.08 -12.15
CA LEU A 290 24.82 16.84 -10.92
C LEU A 290 26.09 17.65 -10.61
N ASN A 291 25.92 18.94 -10.30
CA ASN A 291 26.99 19.80 -9.82
C ASN A 291 27.22 19.72 -8.32
N THR A 292 26.16 19.41 -7.58
CA THR A 292 26.17 19.36 -6.12
C THR A 292 25.76 17.97 -5.63
N GLU A 293 26.13 17.65 -4.41
CA GLU A 293 25.60 16.44 -3.75
C GLU A 293 24.13 16.68 -3.40
N VAL A 294 23.23 16.00 -4.10
CA VAL A 294 21.78 16.14 -3.89
C VAL A 294 21.17 14.84 -3.39
N GLU A 295 20.10 14.97 -2.62
CA GLU A 295 19.26 13.87 -2.19
C GLU A 295 18.05 13.77 -3.11
N ILE A 296 17.88 12.61 -3.76
CA ILE A 296 16.83 12.36 -4.75
C ILE A 296 15.88 11.27 -4.23
N TYR A 297 14.60 11.58 -4.19
CA TYR A 297 13.57 10.63 -3.83
C TYR A 297 12.98 10.01 -5.10
N SER A 298 13.40 8.79 -5.41
CA SER A 298 13.01 8.10 -6.65
C SER A 298 12.98 6.59 -6.47
N ASN A 299 12.00 5.94 -7.09
CA ASN A 299 12.03 4.49 -7.28
C ASN A 299 12.68 4.20 -8.63
N ILE A 300 13.65 3.30 -8.65
CA ILE A 300 14.42 2.98 -9.85
C ILE A 300 14.39 1.47 -10.08
N LYS A 301 14.09 1.06 -11.30
CA LYS A 301 14.19 -0.32 -11.76
C LYS A 301 15.15 -0.40 -12.94
N ILE A 302 16.07 -1.36 -12.90
CA ILE A 302 17.04 -1.63 -13.96
C ILE A 302 17.09 -3.11 -14.29
N ASP A 303 17.48 -3.42 -15.51
CA ASP A 303 17.79 -4.77 -15.99
C ASP A 303 19.22 -4.88 -16.54
N ASP A 304 19.55 -5.97 -17.20
CA ASP A 304 20.91 -6.20 -17.74
C ASP A 304 21.26 -5.25 -18.90
N SER A 305 20.25 -4.68 -19.61
CA SER A 305 20.44 -3.71 -20.69
C SER A 305 20.58 -2.28 -20.19
N SER A 306 20.19 -2.02 -18.94
CA SER A 306 20.14 -0.69 -18.36
C SER A 306 21.52 -0.21 -17.91
N GLU A 307 21.75 1.09 -18.04
CA GLU A 307 22.95 1.78 -17.55
C GLU A 307 22.58 3.02 -16.74
N ILE A 308 23.24 3.20 -15.59
CA ILE A 308 23.15 4.44 -14.81
C ILE A 308 24.50 5.14 -14.93
N ILE A 309 24.48 6.37 -15.43
CA ILE A 309 25.66 7.20 -15.68
C ILE A 309 25.62 8.39 -14.73
N VAL A 310 26.68 8.53 -13.94
CA VAL A 310 26.88 9.67 -13.04
C VAL A 310 28.07 10.46 -13.58
N THR A 311 27.85 11.72 -13.93
CA THR A 311 28.89 12.51 -14.65
C THR A 311 29.83 13.25 -13.70
N ASP A 312 29.34 13.91 -12.67
CA ASP A 312 30.15 14.72 -11.77
C ASP A 312 29.96 14.36 -10.30
N LYS A 313 28.86 14.73 -9.69
CA LYS A 313 28.58 14.44 -8.27
C LYS A 313 27.65 13.25 -8.12
N SER A 314 28.00 12.38 -7.19
CA SER A 314 27.16 11.20 -6.88
C SER A 314 25.91 11.61 -6.11
N PRO A 315 24.69 11.24 -6.59
CA PRO A 315 23.49 11.47 -5.84
C PRO A 315 23.38 10.55 -4.62
N LYS A 316 22.62 11.00 -3.63
CA LYS A 316 22.06 10.15 -2.59
C LYS A 316 20.62 9.83 -2.96
N ILE A 317 20.33 8.59 -3.32
CA ILE A 317 19.00 8.17 -3.76
C ILE A 317 18.25 7.53 -2.60
N GLN A 318 17.01 7.97 -2.37
CA GLN A 318 16.10 7.38 -1.39
C GLN A 318 14.84 6.87 -2.08
N GLY A 319 14.50 5.59 -1.86
CA GLY A 319 13.32 4.99 -2.46
C GLY A 319 13.36 3.46 -2.51
N VAL A 320 12.78 2.90 -3.56
CA VAL A 320 12.85 1.48 -3.88
C VAL A 320 13.76 1.28 -5.08
N PHE A 321 14.80 0.48 -4.94
CA PHE A 321 15.70 0.13 -6.02
C PHE A 321 15.55 -1.34 -6.38
N VAL A 322 15.20 -1.61 -7.63
CA VAL A 322 15.05 -2.96 -8.19
C VAL A 322 16.15 -3.19 -9.20
N ASN A 323 17.17 -3.92 -8.80
CA ASN A 323 18.30 -4.29 -9.64
C ASN A 323 18.12 -5.71 -10.17
N LYS A 324 17.54 -5.85 -11.36
CA LYS A 324 17.43 -7.12 -12.07
C LYS A 324 18.72 -7.50 -12.81
N SER A 325 19.68 -6.56 -12.92
CA SER A 325 20.98 -6.81 -13.55
C SER A 325 21.94 -7.56 -12.64
N ASN A 326 23.04 -8.03 -13.24
CA ASN A 326 24.14 -8.63 -12.49
C ASN A 326 25.15 -7.59 -11.94
N LYS A 327 24.89 -6.29 -12.14
CA LYS A 327 25.75 -5.21 -11.64
C LYS A 327 25.65 -5.11 -10.11
N GLU A 328 26.80 -5.08 -9.45
CA GLU A 328 26.91 -4.98 -7.98
C GLU A 328 27.41 -3.63 -7.50
N LYS A 329 27.94 -2.80 -8.43
CA LYS A 329 28.54 -1.51 -8.11
C LYS A 329 27.88 -0.40 -8.92
N PHE A 330 27.48 0.67 -8.23
CA PHE A 330 26.91 1.89 -8.80
C PHE A 330 27.60 3.10 -8.18
N ASP A 331 27.72 4.17 -8.95
CA ASP A 331 28.37 5.41 -8.51
C ASP A 331 27.38 6.37 -7.81
N PHE A 332 26.52 5.82 -6.97
CA PHE A 332 25.63 6.57 -6.11
C PHE A 332 25.46 5.91 -4.73
N ASN A 333 25.02 6.68 -3.74
CA ASN A 333 24.67 6.20 -2.42
C ASN A 333 23.17 5.88 -2.41
N PHE A 334 22.79 4.70 -1.95
CA PHE A 334 21.40 4.29 -1.88
C PHE A 334 20.94 4.03 -0.45
N GLU A 335 19.84 4.66 -0.04
CA GLU A 335 19.14 4.38 1.22
C GLU A 335 17.68 4.03 0.93
N GLY A 336 17.23 2.85 1.35
CA GLY A 336 15.86 2.45 1.05
C GLY A 336 15.61 0.96 1.05
N ILE A 337 14.73 0.54 0.19
CA ILE A 337 14.37 -0.86 -0.02
C ILE A 337 15.03 -1.37 -1.31
N LEU A 338 15.90 -2.35 -1.16
CA LEU A 338 16.63 -2.94 -2.27
C LEU A 338 16.08 -4.32 -2.63
N PHE A 339 15.77 -4.51 -3.90
CA PHE A 339 15.57 -5.79 -4.55
C PHE A 339 16.73 -6.04 -5.51
N SER A 340 17.50 -7.11 -5.32
CA SER A 340 18.68 -7.37 -6.15
C SER A 340 18.98 -8.86 -6.22
N LYS A 341 19.55 -9.33 -7.36
CA LYS A 341 20.07 -10.70 -7.48
C LYS A 341 21.28 -10.92 -6.57
N ASN A 342 22.12 -9.90 -6.45
CA ASN A 342 23.36 -9.94 -5.68
C ASN A 342 23.38 -8.79 -4.65
N LYS A 343 24.16 -8.98 -3.59
CA LYS A 343 24.43 -7.90 -2.64
C LYS A 343 25.24 -6.80 -3.32
N LEU A 344 24.79 -5.54 -3.17
CA LEU A 344 25.53 -4.40 -3.72
C LEU A 344 26.87 -4.22 -2.99
N LYS A 345 27.90 -3.89 -3.74
CA LYS A 345 29.22 -3.44 -3.27
C LYS A 345 29.26 -1.91 -3.09
N SER A 346 28.29 -1.19 -3.67
CA SER A 346 28.09 0.24 -3.47
C SER A 346 27.58 0.53 -2.06
N LYS A 347 27.67 1.79 -1.64
CA LYS A 347 27.18 2.23 -0.35
C LYS A 347 25.66 2.12 -0.31
N TYR A 348 25.17 1.18 0.49
CA TYR A 348 23.76 0.88 0.68
C TYR A 348 23.41 0.87 2.15
N LYS A 349 22.23 1.40 2.47
CA LYS A 349 21.63 1.34 3.79
C LYS A 349 20.16 1.00 3.69
N PHE A 350 19.73 -0.02 4.40
CA PHE A 350 18.32 -0.37 4.54
C PHE A 350 17.57 0.72 5.31
N LEU A 351 16.60 1.37 4.67
CA LEU A 351 15.80 2.44 5.24
C LEU A 351 14.31 2.19 4.95
N PRO A 352 13.59 1.47 5.81
CA PRO A 352 12.19 1.12 5.56
C PRO A 352 11.24 2.33 5.62
N GLU A 353 11.66 3.45 6.17
CA GLU A 353 10.84 4.68 6.25
C GLU A 353 10.50 5.27 4.87
N VAL A 354 11.27 4.92 3.83
CA VAL A 354 10.95 5.32 2.45
C VAL A 354 9.61 4.79 1.98
N LEU A 355 9.10 3.73 2.58
CA LEU A 355 7.78 3.18 2.29
C LEU A 355 6.63 4.17 2.61
N ASP A 356 6.86 5.10 3.53
CA ASP A 356 5.91 6.20 3.80
C ASP A 356 5.67 7.06 2.56
N LEU A 357 6.65 7.14 1.69
CA LEU A 357 6.64 7.94 0.47
C LEU A 357 6.20 7.12 -0.74
N THR A 358 6.77 5.93 -0.90
CA THR A 358 6.52 5.04 -2.05
C THR A 358 5.16 4.37 -2.00
N ALA A 359 4.71 4.02 -0.79
CA ALA A 359 3.49 3.26 -0.60
C ALA A 359 2.19 4.10 -0.65
N ARG A 360 2.27 5.42 -0.85
CA ARG A 360 1.09 6.32 -0.82
C ARG A 360 0.03 6.03 -1.89
N PHE A 361 0.42 5.41 -3.00
CA PHE A 361 -0.41 5.36 -4.20
C PHE A 361 -0.67 3.94 -4.71
N VAL A 362 -0.30 2.90 -3.97
CA VAL A 362 -0.47 1.52 -4.44
C VAL A 362 -1.90 1.04 -4.23
N LYS A 363 -2.59 0.66 -5.30
CA LYS A 363 -3.88 -0.03 -5.24
C LYS A 363 -3.75 -1.34 -4.45
N ILE A 364 -4.82 -1.79 -3.83
CA ILE A 364 -4.87 -3.09 -3.16
C ILE A 364 -4.76 -4.18 -4.21
N SER A 365 -3.93 -5.20 -3.98
CA SER A 365 -3.76 -6.33 -4.91
C SER A 365 -4.97 -7.27 -4.92
N ASP A 366 -5.05 -8.11 -5.95
CA ASP A 366 -6.03 -9.18 -6.01
C ASP A 366 -5.81 -10.25 -4.92
N ASP A 367 -4.60 -10.33 -4.34
CA ASP A 367 -4.28 -11.22 -3.21
C ASP A 367 -4.45 -10.48 -1.88
N PHE A 368 -5.69 -10.33 -1.49
CA PHE A 368 -6.09 -9.71 -0.23
C PHE A 368 -7.01 -10.64 0.56
N TYR A 369 -7.18 -10.33 1.83
CA TYR A 369 -8.21 -10.93 2.66
C TYR A 369 -8.79 -9.90 3.63
N LEU A 370 -9.95 -10.23 4.20
CA LEU A 370 -10.59 -9.42 5.22
C LEU A 370 -10.27 -9.98 6.61
N GLU A 371 -9.76 -9.13 7.47
CA GLU A 371 -9.58 -9.42 8.90
C GLU A 371 -10.70 -8.75 9.68
N LYS A 372 -11.57 -9.57 10.31
CA LYS A 372 -12.65 -9.06 11.16
C LYS A 372 -12.08 -8.59 12.50
N ILE A 373 -12.22 -7.30 12.78
CA ILE A 373 -11.82 -6.69 14.04
C ILE A 373 -13.06 -6.60 14.93
N GLN A 374 -13.13 -7.43 15.95
CA GLN A 374 -14.14 -7.28 17.00
C GLN A 374 -13.70 -6.13 17.91
N LYS A 375 -14.42 -5.02 17.89
CA LYS A 375 -14.31 -4.05 18.98
C LYS A 375 -15.02 -4.67 20.18
N ASN A 376 -14.23 -5.19 21.11
CA ASN A 376 -14.74 -5.38 22.46
C ASN A 376 -15.22 -4.01 22.91
N ASP A 377 -16.48 -3.94 23.33
CA ASP A 377 -17.16 -2.74 23.80
C ASP A 377 -16.20 -1.91 24.67
N ILE A 378 -15.81 -0.75 24.13
CA ILE A 378 -15.20 0.28 24.95
C ILE A 378 -16.35 0.80 25.82
N LYS A 379 -16.38 0.30 27.07
CA LYS A 379 -17.20 0.87 28.14
C LYS A 379 -16.77 2.29 28.47
#